data_78adf854056943b844bb2f1e726b0cd7
#
_entry.id   78adf854056943b844bb2f1e726b0cd7
#
_cell.length_a   1.000
_cell.length_b   1.000
_cell.length_c   1.000
_cell.angle_alpha   90.00
_cell.angle_beta   90.00
_cell.angle_gamma   90.00
#
_symmetry.space_group_name_H-M   'P 1'
#
loop_
_entity.id
_entity.type
_entity.pdbx_description
1 polymer ?
#
loop_
_entity_poly.entity_id
_entity_poly.type
_entity_poly.pdbx_seq_one_letter_code
_entity_poly.pdbx_strand_id
1 'polypeptide(L)'
;MTQHVLMPRNLVRLLIGSCALLFALGCTTADAAAAHPKRHAVHKKTVTVVAKRKRAVRAPSLVVVSKAPNDAPDFDYQDRVQEAQELAAKQPVLKDDMQFDQAGKLTHFTWTLVVGQKTGPLSVVRMDETGKNDQGFTVTWAVDNFINTHFRVTKPDGYIVFAQRRPVRAKDGYEEGIYTAYAPELDTKKMRTAGMDYLRHLQRLAYDRIKNHDVRSRVAPNATVADKIPTSMVIRLMITEHVDPLHMKFVGIEQCIHEVLFTIAANQEHAYAYAKSSAGARGLPQFMEDSYQMVRANYPQALLEPDFERGMSDLHNAVLASVLLLDLELTQLPRNTLARFTDSSQQFAAFLAAGYNRNPARVVQTYHRTHSLTGGNAPYQSKMYVRIQSSVGKFLNKEYGII
;
A
#
# COMPACT_ATOMS: atom_id res chain seq x y z
N MET A 1 -0.57 -41.60 22.42
CA MET A 1 -2.00 -41.22 22.29
C MET A 1 -2.06 -39.71 22.17
N THR A 2 -2.05 -39.23 20.93
CA THR A 2 -2.05 -37.80 20.61
C THR A 2 -3.46 -37.46 20.13
N GLN A 3 -4.21 -36.70 20.94
CA GLN A 3 -5.54 -36.24 20.56
C GLN A 3 -5.41 -35.13 19.50
N HIS A 4 -5.85 -35.43 18.28
CA HIS A 4 -6.13 -34.42 17.25
C HIS A 4 -7.39 -33.64 17.64
N VAL A 5 -7.23 -32.39 18.07
CA VAL A 5 -8.32 -31.47 18.23
C VAL A 5 -8.74 -30.98 16.82
N LEU A 6 -9.77 -31.60 16.28
CA LEU A 6 -10.49 -31.12 15.09
C LEU A 6 -11.29 -29.88 15.48
N MET A 7 -10.84 -28.69 15.09
CA MET A 7 -11.67 -27.49 15.17
C MET A 7 -12.92 -27.64 14.28
N PRO A 8 -14.09 -27.26 14.76
CA PRO A 8 -15.35 -27.40 14.01
C PRO A 8 -15.33 -26.47 12.78
N ARG A 9 -15.68 -27.03 11.63
CA ARG A 9 -15.77 -26.38 10.31
C ARG A 9 -16.57 -25.05 10.27
N ASN A 10 -17.33 -24.75 11.30
CA ASN A 10 -18.20 -23.57 11.35
C ASN A 10 -17.49 -22.30 11.88
N LEU A 11 -16.35 -22.41 12.58
CA LEU A 11 -15.63 -21.23 13.08
C LEU A 11 -14.83 -20.51 11.99
N VAL A 12 -14.39 -21.24 10.95
CA VAL A 12 -13.64 -20.67 9.82
C VAL A 12 -14.51 -19.74 8.95
N ARG A 13 -15.83 -19.84 9.04
CA ARG A 13 -16.76 -19.03 8.22
C ARG A 13 -16.94 -17.57 8.66
N LEU A 14 -16.54 -17.20 9.87
CA LEU A 14 -16.82 -15.86 10.43
C LEU A 14 -15.64 -14.88 10.38
N LEU A 15 -14.41 -15.32 10.14
CA LEU A 15 -13.21 -14.51 10.35
C LEU A 15 -12.48 -14.05 9.09
N ILE A 16 -12.95 -14.38 7.89
CA ILE A 16 -12.34 -13.84 6.67
C ILE A 16 -12.99 -12.49 6.36
N GLY A 17 -12.65 -11.51 7.17
CA GLY A 17 -12.98 -10.11 6.94
C GLY A 17 -12.15 -9.55 5.79
N SER A 18 -12.84 -8.94 4.86
CA SER A 18 -12.37 -8.33 3.63
C SER A 18 -11.09 -7.51 3.80
N CYS A 19 -10.04 -7.81 3.07
CA CYS A 19 -9.08 -6.80 2.60
C CYS A 19 -9.86 -5.86 1.67
N ALA A 20 -10.57 -4.91 2.23
CA ALA A 20 -11.30 -3.92 1.46
C ALA A 20 -10.40 -2.69 1.32
N LEU A 21 -9.91 -2.45 0.12
CA LEU A 21 -9.51 -1.11 -0.30
C LEU A 21 -10.77 -0.23 -0.21
N LEU A 22 -11.02 0.36 0.97
CA LEU A 22 -12.05 1.35 1.18
C LEU A 22 -11.52 2.70 0.68
N PHE A 23 -11.69 2.96 -0.61
CA PHE A 23 -11.71 4.34 -1.10
C PHE A 23 -12.90 5.04 -0.46
N ALA A 24 -12.64 6.01 0.39
CA ALA A 24 -13.65 6.91 0.93
C ALA A 24 -14.18 7.82 -0.19
N LEU A 25 -15.09 7.30 -1.01
CA LEU A 25 -16.03 8.11 -1.77
C LEU A 25 -17.25 8.31 -0.89
N GLY A 26 -17.34 9.51 -0.28
CA GLY A 26 -18.57 9.97 0.36
C GLY A 26 -19.72 9.99 -0.65
N CYS A 27 -20.52 8.94 -0.67
CA CYS A 27 -21.86 8.94 -1.26
C CYS A 27 -22.84 8.66 -0.13
N THR A 28 -23.42 9.72 0.42
CA THR A 28 -24.63 9.64 1.23
C THR A 28 -25.79 9.35 0.29
N THR A 29 -26.24 8.10 0.21
CA THR A 29 -27.56 7.75 -0.27
C THR A 29 -28.48 7.68 0.91
N ALA A 30 -29.36 8.66 1.00
CA ALA A 30 -30.54 8.63 1.87
C ALA A 30 -31.54 7.63 1.30
N ASP A 31 -31.74 6.49 1.95
CA ASP A 31 -32.88 5.65 1.72
C ASP A 31 -34.06 6.17 2.53
N ALA A 32 -35.05 6.66 1.83
CA ALA A 32 -36.34 7.07 2.36
C ALA A 32 -37.21 5.83 2.62
N ALA A 33 -37.44 5.52 3.89
CA ALA A 33 -38.54 4.65 4.29
C ALA A 33 -39.72 5.50 4.74
N ALA A 34 -40.83 5.34 4.04
CA ALA A 34 -42.09 6.02 4.30
C ALA A 34 -42.72 5.52 5.62
N ALA A 35 -43.13 6.43 6.50
CA ALA A 35 -44.15 6.22 7.51
C ALA A 35 -45.00 7.47 7.70
N HIS A 36 -46.29 7.28 7.61
CA HIS A 36 -47.38 8.25 7.63
C HIS A 36 -47.54 9.03 8.96
N PRO A 37 -48.31 10.14 8.98
CA PRO A 37 -48.13 11.25 9.89
C PRO A 37 -49.06 11.20 11.12
N LYS A 38 -48.58 11.75 12.22
CA LYS A 38 -49.51 12.30 13.25
C LYS A 38 -49.18 13.80 13.46
N ARG A 39 -50.20 14.61 13.21
CA ARG A 39 -50.28 16.04 13.47
C ARG A 39 -50.20 16.33 14.97
N HIS A 40 -49.33 17.23 15.37
CA HIS A 40 -49.57 18.16 16.47
C HIS A 40 -48.91 19.51 16.18
N ALA A 41 -49.74 20.53 16.30
CA ALA A 41 -49.38 21.92 16.13
C ALA A 41 -48.59 22.44 17.35
N VAL A 42 -47.82 23.46 17.15
CA VAL A 42 -47.75 24.70 17.90
C VAL A 42 -46.33 25.28 18.10
N HIS A 43 -46.26 26.57 17.85
CA HIS A 43 -45.33 27.63 18.20
C HIS A 43 -44.12 27.93 17.31
N LYS A 44 -44.34 28.96 16.47
CA LYS A 44 -43.31 29.78 15.85
C LYS A 44 -42.51 30.51 16.94
N LYS A 45 -41.19 30.20 17.04
CA LYS A 45 -40.18 31.13 17.52
C LYS A 45 -39.24 31.45 16.36
N THR A 46 -39.29 32.72 15.97
CA THR A 46 -38.39 33.30 14.97
C THR A 46 -36.99 33.33 15.57
N VAL A 47 -36.09 32.49 15.09
CA VAL A 47 -34.66 32.54 15.39
C VAL A 47 -33.96 33.14 14.20
N THR A 48 -33.44 34.34 14.37
CA THR A 48 -32.59 35.03 13.38
C THR A 48 -31.28 34.25 13.28
N VAL A 49 -31.12 33.49 12.19
CA VAL A 49 -29.87 32.80 11.91
C VAL A 49 -28.93 33.79 11.22
N VAL A 50 -27.93 34.26 11.97
CA VAL A 50 -26.78 34.96 11.39
C VAL A 50 -25.98 33.95 10.59
N ALA A 51 -26.07 34.07 9.26
CA ALA A 51 -25.31 33.24 8.33
C ALA A 51 -23.80 33.51 8.47
N LYS A 52 -23.09 32.67 9.22
CA LYS A 52 -21.63 32.64 9.16
C LYS A 52 -21.25 32.15 7.75
N ARG A 53 -20.69 33.05 6.94
CA ARG A 53 -20.06 32.72 5.65
C ARG A 53 -19.05 31.60 5.87
N LYS A 54 -19.40 30.40 5.43
CA LYS A 54 -18.43 29.29 5.29
C LYS A 54 -17.39 29.75 4.26
N ARG A 55 -16.16 29.93 4.68
CA ARG A 55 -15.02 30.06 3.78
C ARG A 55 -15.03 28.84 2.86
N ALA A 56 -15.21 29.05 1.57
CA ALA A 56 -15.10 28.00 0.57
C ALA A 56 -13.66 27.44 0.69
N VAL A 57 -13.54 26.19 1.13
CA VAL A 57 -12.30 25.43 1.04
C VAL A 57 -12.07 25.24 -0.46
N ARG A 58 -11.08 25.94 -1.00
CA ARG A 58 -10.64 25.77 -2.39
C ARG A 58 -10.28 24.29 -2.54
N ALA A 59 -10.92 23.59 -3.47
CA ALA A 59 -10.54 22.25 -3.84
C ALA A 59 -9.04 22.25 -4.18
N PRO A 60 -8.26 21.27 -3.69
CA PRO A 60 -6.84 21.20 -4.03
C PRO A 60 -6.73 21.17 -5.55
N SER A 61 -5.98 22.10 -6.11
CA SER A 61 -5.65 22.10 -7.54
C SER A 61 -4.95 20.77 -7.81
N LEU A 62 -5.54 19.95 -8.68
CA LEU A 62 -4.90 18.75 -9.18
C LEU A 62 -3.56 19.17 -9.79
N VAL A 63 -2.47 18.90 -9.10
CA VAL A 63 -1.13 19.03 -9.67
C VAL A 63 -1.02 17.92 -10.69
N VAL A 64 -1.18 18.27 -11.97
CA VAL A 64 -0.83 17.36 -13.06
C VAL A 64 0.68 17.16 -12.95
N VAL A 65 1.09 16.03 -12.38
CA VAL A 65 2.49 15.62 -12.40
C VAL A 65 2.81 15.41 -13.88
N SER A 66 3.62 16.28 -14.43
CA SER A 66 4.07 16.15 -15.82
C SER A 66 4.77 14.80 -15.96
N LYS A 67 4.39 14.04 -17.01
CA LYS A 67 5.07 12.81 -17.39
C LYS A 67 6.58 13.07 -17.41
N ALA A 68 7.36 12.23 -16.70
CA ALA A 68 8.79 12.35 -16.70
C ALA A 68 9.30 12.38 -18.15
N PRO A 69 10.24 13.25 -18.53
CA PRO A 69 10.81 13.23 -19.86
C PRO A 69 11.41 11.84 -20.08
N ASN A 70 10.97 11.14 -21.12
CA ASN A 70 11.40 9.78 -21.44
C ASN A 70 12.91 9.65 -21.75
N ASP A 71 13.64 10.76 -21.81
CA ASP A 71 15.03 10.85 -22.28
C ASP A 71 16.01 11.43 -21.25
N ALA A 72 15.67 11.45 -19.94
CA ALA A 72 16.67 11.81 -18.94
C ALA A 72 17.81 10.77 -18.98
N PRO A 73 19.11 11.19 -18.99
CA PRO A 73 20.21 10.25 -18.96
C PRO A 73 20.02 9.31 -17.76
N ASP A 74 20.35 8.04 -18.00
CA ASP A 74 20.16 6.91 -17.07
C ASP A 74 21.07 7.07 -15.83
N PHE A 75 20.76 8.08 -15.02
CA PHE A 75 21.51 8.44 -13.82
C PHE A 75 21.04 7.56 -12.66
N ASP A 76 21.99 7.01 -11.93
CA ASP A 76 21.69 6.24 -10.73
C ASP A 76 21.60 7.17 -9.52
N TYR A 77 20.42 7.24 -8.93
CA TYR A 77 20.17 8.08 -7.77
C TYR A 77 20.21 7.30 -6.44
N GLN A 78 20.47 5.98 -6.44
CA GLN A 78 20.41 5.19 -5.21
C GLN A 78 21.37 5.72 -4.15
N ASP A 79 22.65 5.87 -4.48
CA ASP A 79 23.66 6.36 -3.54
C ASP A 79 23.30 7.75 -3.00
N ARG A 80 22.78 8.61 -3.88
CA ARG A 80 22.45 9.98 -3.53
C ARG A 80 21.19 10.06 -2.65
N VAL A 81 20.21 9.21 -2.89
CA VAL A 81 19.03 9.06 -2.02
C VAL A 81 19.45 8.53 -0.65
N GLN A 82 20.31 7.53 -0.60
CA GLN A 82 20.84 7.00 0.65
C GLN A 82 21.63 8.06 1.42
N GLU A 83 22.56 8.80 0.76
CA GLU A 83 23.27 9.93 1.38
C GLU A 83 22.30 10.95 1.98
N ALA A 84 21.21 11.27 1.26
CA ALA A 84 20.22 12.22 1.74
C ALA A 84 19.43 11.69 2.93
N GLN A 85 19.06 10.40 2.95
CA GLN A 85 18.37 9.77 4.09
C GLN A 85 19.28 9.73 5.32
N GLU A 86 20.57 9.39 5.15
CA GLU A 86 21.55 9.42 6.23
C GLU A 86 21.77 10.85 6.75
N LEU A 87 21.80 11.83 5.87
CA LEU A 87 21.93 13.24 6.26
C LEU A 87 20.70 13.71 7.04
N ALA A 88 19.48 13.30 6.64
CA ALA A 88 18.26 13.56 7.39
C ALA A 88 18.28 12.90 8.77
N ALA A 89 18.77 11.65 8.86
CA ALA A 89 18.87 10.90 10.12
C ALA A 89 19.84 11.55 11.13
N LYS A 90 20.94 12.13 10.65
CA LYS A 90 21.96 12.80 11.48
C LYS A 90 21.51 14.15 12.06
N GLN A 91 20.39 14.72 11.55
CA GLN A 91 19.93 16.01 12.06
C GLN A 91 19.37 15.85 13.48
N PRO A 92 19.62 16.81 14.39
CA PRO A 92 19.03 16.77 15.72
C PRO A 92 17.50 16.92 15.65
N VAL A 93 16.79 16.22 16.52
CA VAL A 93 15.37 16.49 16.79
C VAL A 93 15.30 17.59 17.82
N LEU A 94 14.72 18.72 17.47
CA LEU A 94 14.59 19.85 18.38
C LEU A 94 13.28 19.72 19.16
N LYS A 95 13.25 20.30 20.35
CA LYS A 95 12.09 20.26 21.26
C LYS A 95 10.81 20.80 20.59
N ASP A 96 10.96 21.79 19.72
CA ASP A 96 9.83 22.46 19.04
C ASP A 96 9.46 21.81 17.70
N ASP A 97 10.14 20.72 17.31
CA ASP A 97 9.82 20.01 16.08
C ASP A 97 8.48 19.28 16.12
N MET A 98 7.96 19.03 17.32
CA MET A 98 6.65 18.43 17.55
C MET A 98 5.94 19.13 18.68
N GLN A 99 4.68 19.53 18.44
CA GLN A 99 3.81 20.07 19.48
C GLN A 99 2.53 19.25 19.57
N PHE A 100 2.07 19.03 20.78
CA PHE A 100 0.90 18.19 21.04
C PHE A 100 -0.14 19.00 21.80
N ASP A 101 -1.42 18.71 21.57
CA ASP A 101 -2.51 19.19 22.41
C ASP A 101 -2.60 18.41 23.73
N GLN A 102 -3.53 18.81 24.60
CA GLN A 102 -3.76 18.17 25.89
C GLN A 102 -4.20 16.70 25.77
N ALA A 103 -4.71 16.29 24.62
CA ALA A 103 -5.10 14.90 24.32
C ALA A 103 -3.95 14.07 23.69
N GLY A 104 -2.73 14.64 23.58
CA GLY A 104 -1.58 13.97 22.97
C GLY A 104 -1.66 13.85 21.44
N LYS A 105 -2.51 14.64 20.78
CA LYS A 105 -2.58 14.70 19.33
C LYS A 105 -1.56 15.70 18.81
N LEU A 106 -0.79 15.31 17.79
CA LEU A 106 0.15 16.18 17.10
C LEU A 106 -0.59 17.35 16.45
N THR A 107 -0.23 18.57 16.81
CA THR A 107 -0.82 19.83 16.32
C THR A 107 0.11 20.62 15.43
N HIS A 108 1.40 20.41 15.57
CA HIS A 108 2.44 21.06 14.78
C HIS A 108 3.65 20.14 14.63
N PHE A 109 4.30 20.18 13.48
CA PHE A 109 5.57 19.50 13.26
C PHE A 109 6.43 20.25 12.24
N THR A 110 7.73 20.01 12.32
CA THR A 110 8.72 20.53 11.37
C THR A 110 9.18 19.42 10.46
N TRP A 111 9.11 19.63 9.14
CA TRP A 111 9.81 18.78 8.18
C TRP A 111 11.31 19.07 8.21
N THR A 112 12.12 18.02 8.18
CA THR A 112 13.50 18.10 7.74
C THR A 112 13.57 17.54 6.32
N LEU A 113 13.78 18.42 5.35
CA LEU A 113 13.96 18.04 3.94
C LEU A 113 15.44 18.06 3.60
N VAL A 114 15.89 17.09 2.80
CA VAL A 114 17.20 17.12 2.19
C VAL A 114 17.01 17.40 0.71
N VAL A 115 17.52 18.55 0.27
CA VAL A 115 17.37 19.04 -1.09
C VAL A 115 18.73 19.14 -1.76
N GLY A 116 18.76 19.00 -3.07
CA GLY A 116 19.99 19.16 -3.85
C GLY A 116 19.70 19.25 -5.34
N GLN A 117 20.70 19.56 -6.11
CA GLN A 117 20.67 19.40 -7.55
C GLN A 117 21.03 17.95 -7.90
N LYS A 118 20.93 17.58 -9.17
CA LYS A 118 21.32 16.27 -9.68
C LYS A 118 22.73 15.84 -9.26
N THR A 119 23.64 16.79 -9.22
CA THR A 119 25.03 16.65 -8.74
C THR A 119 25.36 17.81 -7.80
N GLY A 120 26.46 17.71 -7.04
CA GLY A 120 26.88 18.76 -6.10
C GLY A 120 26.37 18.52 -4.67
N PRO A 121 26.52 19.50 -3.76
CA PRO A 121 26.19 19.29 -2.35
C PRO A 121 24.70 19.13 -2.08
N LEU A 122 24.37 18.37 -1.05
CA LEU A 122 23.03 18.31 -0.45
C LEU A 122 22.90 19.40 0.60
N SER A 123 21.70 19.95 0.75
CA SER A 123 21.36 20.97 1.75
C SER A 123 20.20 20.46 2.61
N VAL A 124 20.26 20.75 3.90
CA VAL A 124 19.16 20.44 4.84
C VAL A 124 18.26 21.67 4.96
N VAL A 125 16.99 21.50 4.73
CA VAL A 125 15.96 22.54 4.86
C VAL A 125 14.98 22.14 5.95
N ARG A 126 14.85 22.98 6.97
CA ARG A 126 13.83 22.82 8.01
C ARG A 126 12.65 23.70 7.67
N MET A 127 11.48 23.11 7.58
CA MET A 127 10.27 23.77 7.08
C MET A 127 9.07 23.40 7.96
N ASP A 128 8.28 24.38 8.36
CA ASP A 128 7.01 24.13 9.02
C ASP A 128 5.91 23.71 8.02
N GLU A 129 4.74 23.33 8.53
CA GLU A 129 3.59 22.93 7.71
C GLU A 129 2.99 24.08 6.89
N THR A 130 3.48 25.30 7.03
CA THR A 130 3.11 26.45 6.18
C THR A 130 4.07 26.66 5.03
N GLY A 131 5.18 25.92 4.99
CA GLY A 131 6.23 26.03 3.97
C GLY A 131 7.31 27.07 4.28
N LYS A 132 7.29 27.66 5.48
CA LYS A 132 8.33 28.62 5.91
C LYS A 132 9.62 27.91 6.25
N ASN A 133 10.72 28.45 5.75
CA ASN A 133 12.09 28.05 6.08
C ASN A 133 13.03 29.25 5.97
N ASP A 134 14.17 29.14 6.64
CA ASP A 134 15.17 30.22 6.72
C ASP A 134 16.28 30.09 5.67
N GLN A 135 16.26 29.03 4.85
CA GLN A 135 17.33 28.71 3.90
C GLN A 135 17.08 29.26 2.49
N GLY A 136 16.01 30.03 2.29
CA GLY A 136 15.69 30.68 1.02
C GLY A 136 15.10 29.76 -0.05
N PHE A 137 14.65 28.54 0.35
CA PHE A 137 13.95 27.63 -0.54
C PHE A 137 12.46 27.95 -0.59
N THR A 138 11.85 27.80 -1.75
CA THR A 138 10.39 27.77 -1.87
C THR A 138 9.99 26.33 -2.25
N VAL A 139 9.36 25.64 -1.30
CA VAL A 139 8.92 24.26 -1.48
C VAL A 139 7.40 24.22 -1.41
N THR A 140 6.80 23.57 -2.38
CA THR A 140 5.37 23.26 -2.39
C THR A 140 5.18 21.76 -2.35
N TRP A 141 4.03 21.28 -1.89
CA TRP A 141 3.71 19.86 -1.86
C TRP A 141 2.24 19.62 -2.16
N ALA A 142 1.97 18.42 -2.70
CA ALA A 142 0.63 17.90 -2.89
C ALA A 142 0.51 16.59 -2.10
N VAL A 143 -0.66 16.31 -1.56
CA VAL A 143 -0.95 15.17 -0.69
C VAL A 143 -0.05 15.18 0.56
N ASP A 144 -0.61 15.13 1.72
CA ASP A 144 0.13 15.11 2.98
C ASP A 144 -0.18 13.83 3.76
N ASN A 145 0.41 12.72 3.31
CA ASN A 145 0.31 11.43 4.01
C ASN A 145 1.68 10.74 4.19
N PHE A 146 2.76 11.50 4.17
CA PHE A 146 4.14 11.06 4.32
C PHE A 146 4.66 10.28 3.09
N ILE A 147 4.21 9.06 2.86
CA ILE A 147 4.73 8.19 1.77
C ILE A 147 4.39 8.71 0.38
N ASN A 148 3.24 9.35 0.22
CA ASN A 148 2.77 9.90 -1.07
C ASN A 148 2.83 11.44 -1.09
N THR A 149 3.64 12.07 -0.23
CA THR A 149 3.81 13.52 -0.25
C THR A 149 4.70 13.89 -1.42
N HIS A 150 4.16 14.57 -2.42
CA HIS A 150 4.91 15.03 -3.59
C HIS A 150 5.44 16.43 -3.34
N PHE A 151 6.73 16.56 -3.16
CA PHE A 151 7.40 17.86 -3.01
C PHE A 151 7.85 18.42 -4.35
N ARG A 152 7.80 19.74 -4.45
CA ARG A 152 8.40 20.49 -5.55
C ARG A 152 9.14 21.69 -5.02
N VAL A 153 10.44 21.75 -5.29
CA VAL A 153 11.23 22.97 -5.06
C VAL A 153 11.01 23.90 -6.26
N THR A 154 10.45 25.09 -5.99
CA THR A 154 10.19 26.08 -7.02
C THR A 154 11.23 27.19 -7.05
N LYS A 155 12.01 27.33 -5.96
CA LYS A 155 13.18 28.22 -5.86
C LYS A 155 14.17 27.62 -4.86
N PRO A 156 15.49 27.66 -5.18
CA PRO A 156 16.07 27.95 -6.49
C PRO A 156 15.74 26.83 -7.51
N ASP A 157 15.83 27.12 -8.80
CA ASP A 157 15.55 26.16 -9.85
C ASP A 157 16.55 25.00 -9.87
N GLY A 158 16.09 23.82 -10.31
CA GLY A 158 16.90 22.63 -10.47
C GLY A 158 17.19 21.86 -9.19
N TYR A 159 16.60 22.26 -8.06
CA TYR A 159 16.67 21.51 -6.82
C TYR A 159 15.53 20.50 -6.71
N ILE A 160 15.83 19.34 -6.12
CA ILE A 160 14.94 18.21 -5.93
C ILE A 160 14.96 17.85 -4.44
N VAL A 161 13.85 17.38 -3.87
CA VAL A 161 13.82 16.80 -2.53
C VAL A 161 14.21 15.34 -2.63
N PHE A 162 15.37 14.99 -2.05
CA PHE A 162 15.89 13.61 -2.04
C PHE A 162 15.42 12.81 -0.83
N ALA A 163 15.19 13.47 0.31
CA ALA A 163 14.66 12.82 1.50
C ALA A 163 13.83 13.78 2.33
N GLN A 164 12.88 13.24 3.06
CA GLN A 164 12.12 13.92 4.10
C GLN A 164 12.25 13.17 5.42
N ARG A 165 12.24 13.89 6.54
CA ARG A 165 12.05 13.37 7.88
C ARG A 165 10.97 14.17 8.60
N ARG A 166 10.05 13.47 9.24
CA ARG A 166 9.00 14.04 10.09
C ARG A 166 8.44 13.00 11.05
N PRO A 167 7.73 13.41 12.11
CA PRO A 167 7.02 12.46 12.95
C PRO A 167 5.94 11.70 12.18
N VAL A 168 5.90 10.41 12.37
CA VAL A 168 4.85 9.50 11.87
C VAL A 168 4.19 8.80 13.05
N ARG A 169 2.90 8.51 12.93
CA ARG A 169 2.17 7.86 14.01
C ARG A 169 2.53 6.38 14.09
N ALA A 170 3.08 5.98 15.23
CA ALA A 170 3.33 4.60 15.62
C ALA A 170 2.26 4.10 16.61
N LYS A 171 2.37 2.85 17.07
CA LYS A 171 1.45 2.22 18.03
C LYS A 171 1.40 2.97 19.36
N ASP A 172 2.58 3.31 19.88
CA ASP A 172 2.75 3.91 21.22
C ASP A 172 3.06 5.42 21.17
N GLY A 173 2.63 6.11 20.10
CA GLY A 173 2.84 7.54 19.96
C GLY A 173 3.29 7.97 18.56
N TYR A 174 4.43 8.65 18.49
CA TYR A 174 5.04 9.12 17.26
C TYR A 174 6.51 8.71 17.23
N GLU A 175 6.98 8.33 16.06
CA GLU A 175 8.38 8.05 15.76
C GLU A 175 8.86 8.92 14.60
N GLU A 176 10.17 9.07 14.45
CA GLU A 176 10.76 9.79 13.33
C GLU A 176 10.78 8.91 12.08
N GLY A 177 9.98 9.27 11.09
CA GLY A 177 9.98 8.61 9.79
C GLY A 177 10.92 9.32 8.82
N ILE A 178 11.79 8.57 8.17
CA ILE A 178 12.66 9.04 7.09
C ILE A 178 12.23 8.35 5.81
N TYR A 179 12.04 9.12 4.73
CA TYR A 179 11.48 8.56 3.51
C TYR A 179 11.82 9.41 2.30
N THR A 180 11.98 8.77 1.15
CA THR A 180 12.07 9.42 -0.15
C THR A 180 10.76 9.23 -0.88
N ALA A 181 9.96 10.28 -0.98
CA ALA A 181 8.73 10.27 -1.75
C ALA A 181 9.03 10.30 -3.26
N TYR A 182 8.07 9.84 -4.05
CA TYR A 182 8.21 9.89 -5.50
C TYR A 182 8.46 11.31 -6.01
N ALA A 183 9.49 11.46 -6.85
CA ALA A 183 9.79 12.67 -7.58
C ALA A 183 10.10 12.30 -9.04
N PRO A 184 9.39 12.90 -10.03
CA PRO A 184 9.58 12.57 -11.44
C PRO A 184 11.04 12.75 -11.91
N GLU A 185 11.76 13.70 -11.32
CA GLU A 185 13.14 14.01 -11.62
C GLU A 185 14.11 12.89 -11.20
N LEU A 186 13.72 12.05 -10.24
CA LEU A 186 14.50 10.92 -9.73
C LEU A 186 14.08 9.59 -10.38
N ASP A 187 12.94 9.56 -11.11
CA ASP A 187 12.41 8.35 -11.72
C ASP A 187 13.18 7.98 -13.00
N THR A 188 14.28 7.26 -12.85
CA THR A 188 15.09 6.75 -13.95
C THR A 188 14.87 5.25 -14.17
N LYS A 189 15.27 4.76 -15.35
CA LYS A 189 15.22 3.31 -15.63
C LYS A 189 16.06 2.52 -14.63
N LYS A 190 17.23 3.03 -14.23
CA LYS A 190 18.08 2.39 -13.21
C LYS A 190 17.36 2.27 -11.87
N MET A 191 16.72 3.34 -11.39
CA MET A 191 15.95 3.29 -10.15
C MET A 191 14.83 2.24 -10.22
N ARG A 192 14.05 2.21 -11.31
CA ARG A 192 12.99 1.21 -11.49
C ARG A 192 13.51 -0.22 -11.55
N THR A 193 14.65 -0.43 -12.23
CA THR A 193 15.31 -1.75 -12.28
C THR A 193 15.78 -2.17 -10.89
N ALA A 194 16.40 -1.27 -10.14
CA ALA A 194 16.81 -1.55 -8.76
C ALA A 194 15.62 -1.91 -7.84
N GLY A 195 14.47 -1.22 -8.00
CA GLY A 195 13.25 -1.56 -7.27
C GLY A 195 12.71 -2.95 -7.62
N MET A 196 12.75 -3.32 -8.90
CA MET A 196 12.38 -4.67 -9.33
C MET A 196 13.32 -5.73 -8.79
N ASP A 197 14.62 -5.48 -8.82
CA ASP A 197 15.62 -6.42 -8.31
C ASP A 197 15.52 -6.59 -6.78
N TYR A 198 15.17 -5.52 -6.07
CA TYR A 198 14.89 -5.58 -4.64
C TYR A 198 13.62 -6.42 -4.34
N LEU A 199 12.53 -6.26 -5.10
CA LEU A 199 11.35 -7.13 -4.98
C LEU A 199 11.67 -8.60 -5.23
N ARG A 200 12.48 -8.90 -6.25
CA ARG A 200 12.94 -10.25 -6.52
C ARG A 200 13.79 -10.81 -5.38
N HIS A 201 14.61 -9.95 -4.76
CA HIS A 201 15.40 -10.34 -3.60
C HIS A 201 14.51 -10.72 -2.42
N LEU A 202 13.56 -9.86 -2.03
CA LEU A 202 12.60 -10.13 -0.97
C LEU A 202 11.81 -11.43 -1.22
N GLN A 203 11.35 -11.61 -2.44
CA GLN A 203 10.64 -12.82 -2.84
C GLN A 203 11.52 -14.07 -2.69
N ARG A 204 12.79 -14.05 -3.14
CA ARG A 204 13.72 -15.17 -2.94
C ARG A 204 13.89 -15.50 -1.47
N LEU A 205 14.14 -14.50 -0.62
CA LEU A 205 14.30 -14.70 0.83
C LEU A 205 13.07 -15.36 1.46
N ALA A 206 11.87 -14.94 1.06
CA ALA A 206 10.62 -15.56 1.54
C ALA A 206 10.52 -17.03 1.13
N TYR A 207 10.87 -17.37 -0.12
CA TYR A 207 10.83 -18.74 -0.62
C TYR A 207 11.90 -19.62 0.01
N ASP A 208 13.11 -19.11 0.19
CA ASP A 208 14.19 -19.82 0.88
C ASP A 208 13.82 -20.11 2.34
N ARG A 209 13.21 -19.14 3.03
CA ARG A 209 12.72 -19.35 4.40
C ARG A 209 11.62 -20.42 4.46
N ILE A 210 10.67 -20.41 3.52
CA ILE A 210 9.62 -21.44 3.41
C ILE A 210 10.26 -22.84 3.24
N LYS A 211 11.25 -22.98 2.36
CA LYS A 211 11.93 -24.24 2.10
C LYS A 211 12.79 -24.69 3.30
N ASN A 212 13.58 -23.79 3.87
CA ASN A 212 14.47 -24.08 4.98
C ASN A 212 13.71 -24.49 6.26
N HIS A 213 12.50 -23.97 6.47
CA HIS A 213 11.64 -24.32 7.60
C HIS A 213 10.60 -25.39 7.26
N ASP A 214 10.68 -25.99 6.08
CA ASP A 214 9.74 -27.01 5.58
C ASP A 214 8.27 -26.61 5.75
N VAL A 215 7.93 -25.37 5.40
CA VAL A 215 6.56 -24.86 5.53
C VAL A 215 5.67 -25.49 4.45
N ARG A 216 4.89 -26.48 4.87
CA ARG A 216 4.06 -27.29 3.98
C ARG A 216 2.81 -26.55 3.51
N SER A 217 2.49 -26.73 2.21
CA SER A 217 1.28 -26.21 1.60
C SER A 217 0.03 -26.86 2.22
N ARG A 218 -1.00 -26.04 2.46
CA ARG A 218 -2.30 -26.52 2.98
C ARG A 218 -3.14 -27.23 1.91
N VAL A 219 -2.86 -26.97 0.63
CA VAL A 219 -3.55 -27.64 -0.48
C VAL A 219 -2.79 -28.83 -1.03
N ALA A 220 -1.48 -28.91 -0.78
CA ALA A 220 -0.62 -29.99 -1.22
C ALA A 220 0.40 -30.36 -0.12
N PRO A 221 0.02 -31.17 0.89
CA PRO A 221 0.88 -31.46 2.05
C PRO A 221 2.24 -32.10 1.72
N ASN A 222 2.38 -32.68 0.53
CA ASN A 222 3.62 -33.28 0.04
C ASN A 222 4.60 -32.24 -0.57
N ALA A 223 4.20 -30.97 -0.67
CA ALA A 223 5.00 -29.89 -1.22
C ALA A 223 5.08 -28.71 -0.26
N THR A 224 6.10 -27.89 -0.39
CA THR A 224 6.17 -26.63 0.36
C THR A 224 5.25 -25.58 -0.28
N VAL A 225 4.93 -24.51 0.46
CA VAL A 225 4.19 -23.38 -0.09
C VAL A 225 4.94 -22.76 -1.28
N ALA A 226 6.28 -22.71 -1.21
CA ALA A 226 7.13 -22.19 -2.28
C ALA A 226 7.04 -23.00 -3.59
N ASP A 227 6.65 -24.28 -3.53
CA ASP A 227 6.46 -25.12 -4.72
C ASP A 227 5.08 -24.91 -5.36
N LYS A 228 4.15 -24.24 -4.66
CA LYS A 228 2.76 -24.07 -5.10
C LYS A 228 2.40 -22.65 -5.53
N ILE A 229 3.00 -21.66 -4.91
CA ILE A 229 2.70 -20.26 -5.22
C ILE A 229 3.72 -19.75 -6.26
N PRO A 230 3.27 -19.31 -7.45
CA PRO A 230 4.18 -18.77 -8.45
C PRO A 230 4.86 -17.47 -7.97
N THR A 231 6.17 -17.37 -8.19
CA THR A 231 6.98 -16.19 -7.83
C THR A 231 6.45 -14.92 -8.46
N SER A 232 6.04 -15.01 -9.73
CA SER A 232 5.45 -13.88 -10.46
C SER A 232 4.20 -13.32 -9.79
N MET A 233 3.41 -14.17 -9.14
CA MET A 233 2.19 -13.76 -8.47
C MET A 233 2.44 -12.86 -7.26
N VAL A 234 3.48 -13.18 -6.50
CA VAL A 234 3.89 -12.39 -5.32
C VAL A 234 4.34 -10.99 -5.73
N ILE A 235 5.20 -10.90 -6.76
CA ILE A 235 5.67 -9.60 -7.27
C ILE A 235 4.50 -8.76 -7.82
N ARG A 236 3.60 -9.39 -8.59
CA ARG A 236 2.40 -8.71 -9.11
C ARG A 236 1.51 -8.18 -7.99
N LEU A 237 1.33 -8.96 -6.93
CA LEU A 237 0.54 -8.58 -5.77
C LEU A 237 1.12 -7.33 -5.09
N MET A 238 2.42 -7.35 -4.76
CA MET A 238 3.08 -6.23 -4.08
C MET A 238 2.93 -4.92 -4.87
N ILE A 239 3.05 -4.96 -6.19
CA ILE A 239 2.87 -3.77 -7.02
C ILE A 239 1.40 -3.36 -7.09
N THR A 240 0.48 -4.32 -7.26
CA THR A 240 -0.96 -4.04 -7.41
C THR A 240 -1.54 -3.33 -6.20
N GLU A 241 -1.09 -3.67 -4.97
CA GLU A 241 -1.57 -3.08 -3.73
C GLU A 241 -1.28 -1.56 -3.62
N HIS A 242 -0.34 -1.05 -4.41
CA HIS A 242 0.04 0.36 -4.40
C HIS A 242 -0.34 1.12 -5.68
N VAL A 243 -1.10 0.50 -6.59
CA VAL A 243 -1.69 1.20 -7.73
C VAL A 243 -3.01 1.84 -7.34
N ASP A 244 -3.03 3.16 -7.18
CA ASP A 244 -4.28 3.90 -6.99
C ASP A 244 -5.10 3.94 -8.29
N PRO A 245 -6.32 3.37 -8.31
CA PRO A 245 -7.18 3.39 -9.49
C PRO A 245 -7.59 4.78 -9.98
N LEU A 246 -7.65 5.78 -9.11
CA LEU A 246 -7.93 7.16 -9.50
C LEU A 246 -6.71 7.79 -10.16
N HIS A 247 -5.55 7.68 -9.55
CA HIS A 247 -4.29 8.15 -10.11
C HIS A 247 -4.00 7.49 -11.47
N MET A 248 -4.21 6.18 -11.58
CA MET A 248 -4.05 5.42 -12.82
C MET A 248 -4.87 5.97 -14.00
N LYS A 249 -6.06 6.57 -13.75
CA LYS A 249 -6.87 7.17 -14.82
C LYS A 249 -6.22 8.41 -15.44
N PHE A 250 -5.36 9.09 -14.69
CA PHE A 250 -4.67 10.31 -15.15
C PHE A 250 -3.31 10.02 -15.75
N VAL A 251 -2.54 9.12 -15.16
CA VAL A 251 -1.15 8.89 -15.56
C VAL A 251 -0.94 7.57 -16.32
N GLY A 252 -1.92 6.66 -16.28
CA GLY A 252 -1.84 5.33 -16.86
C GLY A 252 -1.18 4.30 -15.94
N ILE A 253 -1.35 3.02 -16.26
CA ILE A 253 -0.88 1.90 -15.43
C ILE A 253 0.65 1.82 -15.39
N GLU A 254 1.32 2.07 -16.50
CA GLU A 254 2.79 2.00 -16.60
C GLU A 254 3.45 3.01 -15.65
N GLN A 255 2.94 4.25 -15.62
CA GLN A 255 3.44 5.28 -14.72
C GLN A 255 3.22 4.90 -13.26
N CYS A 256 2.04 4.37 -12.90
CA CYS A 256 1.81 3.89 -11.52
C CYS A 256 2.80 2.79 -11.13
N ILE A 257 3.10 1.85 -12.02
CA ILE A 257 4.10 0.80 -11.76
C ILE A 257 5.51 1.42 -11.59
N HIS A 258 5.87 2.40 -12.41
CA HIS A 258 7.14 3.12 -12.28
C HIS A 258 7.27 3.79 -10.91
N GLU A 259 6.23 4.46 -10.44
CA GLU A 259 6.20 5.11 -9.12
C GLU A 259 6.39 4.11 -7.98
N VAL A 260 5.74 2.94 -8.08
CA VAL A 260 5.89 1.86 -7.09
C VAL A 260 7.33 1.33 -7.09
N LEU A 261 7.89 1.02 -8.26
CA LEU A 261 9.25 0.49 -8.38
C LEU A 261 10.29 1.52 -7.92
N PHE A 262 10.13 2.79 -8.29
CA PHE A 262 10.95 3.87 -7.77
C PHE A 262 10.90 3.94 -6.24
N THR A 263 9.70 3.93 -5.66
CA THR A 263 9.51 4.01 -4.21
C THR A 263 10.20 2.86 -3.48
N ILE A 264 10.16 1.66 -4.05
CA ILE A 264 10.85 0.48 -3.51
C ILE A 264 12.37 0.66 -3.59
N ALA A 265 12.90 1.13 -4.73
CA ALA A 265 14.32 1.37 -4.89
C ALA A 265 14.85 2.43 -3.92
N ALA A 266 14.12 3.53 -3.80
CA ALA A 266 14.52 4.68 -3.01
C ALA A 266 14.48 4.40 -1.49
N ASN A 267 13.59 3.53 -1.02
CA ASN A 267 13.38 3.32 0.40
C ASN A 267 13.74 1.90 0.89
N GLN A 268 13.99 0.96 -0.02
CA GLN A 268 14.42 -0.40 0.28
C GLN A 268 13.67 -1.04 1.49
N GLU A 269 14.34 -1.34 2.58
CA GLU A 269 13.76 -1.97 3.78
C GLU A 269 12.61 -1.16 4.41
N HIS A 270 12.56 0.14 4.15
CA HIS A 270 11.50 1.04 4.64
C HIS A 270 10.41 1.30 3.61
N ALA A 271 10.50 0.72 2.40
CA ALA A 271 9.52 0.94 1.36
C ALA A 271 8.12 0.50 1.85
N TYR A 272 7.18 1.43 1.88
CA TYR A 272 5.82 1.21 2.36
C TYR A 272 5.69 0.74 3.84
N ALA A 273 6.76 0.73 4.64
CA ALA A 273 6.70 0.36 6.06
C ALA A 273 5.67 1.19 6.84
N TYR A 274 5.50 2.45 6.46
CA TYR A 274 4.53 3.38 7.05
C TYR A 274 3.16 3.38 6.36
N ALA A 275 2.97 2.56 5.31
CA ALA A 275 1.70 2.54 4.58
C ALA A 275 0.58 1.98 5.46
N LYS A 276 -0.50 2.76 5.60
CA LYS A 276 -1.70 2.36 6.33
C LYS A 276 -2.95 2.86 5.62
N SER A 277 -3.85 1.95 5.28
CA SER A 277 -5.14 2.31 4.73
C SER A 277 -6.12 2.79 5.82
N SER A 278 -7.19 3.45 5.42
CA SER A 278 -8.28 3.84 6.33
C SER A 278 -8.97 2.64 7.00
N ALA A 279 -8.91 1.47 6.38
CA ALA A 279 -9.44 0.21 6.92
C ALA A 279 -8.46 -0.48 7.89
N GLY A 280 -7.22 0.01 8.02
CA GLY A 280 -6.20 -0.57 8.89
C GLY A 280 -5.24 -1.55 8.19
N ALA A 281 -5.34 -1.73 6.87
CA ALA A 281 -4.37 -2.51 6.12
C ALA A 281 -2.99 -1.86 6.16
N ARG A 282 -1.90 -2.66 6.27
CA ARG A 282 -0.55 -2.14 6.51
C ARG A 282 0.51 -2.73 5.58
N GLY A 283 1.57 -1.96 5.40
CA GLY A 283 2.82 -2.36 4.75
C GLY A 283 2.71 -2.54 3.24
N LEU A 284 3.78 -3.06 2.66
CA LEU A 284 3.86 -3.34 1.22
C LEU A 284 2.72 -4.25 0.70
N PRO A 285 2.29 -5.31 1.42
CA PRO A 285 1.19 -6.16 0.97
C PRO A 285 -0.21 -5.66 1.34
N GLN A 286 -0.35 -4.53 2.03
CA GLN A 286 -1.62 -4.02 2.54
C GLN A 286 -2.42 -5.09 3.33
N PHE A 287 -1.75 -5.77 4.25
CA PHE A 287 -2.32 -6.83 5.06
C PHE A 287 -3.28 -6.30 6.13
N MET A 288 -4.37 -7.03 6.37
CA MET A 288 -5.25 -6.82 7.52
C MET A 288 -4.79 -7.66 8.71
N GLU A 289 -4.92 -7.14 9.93
CA GLU A 289 -4.46 -7.81 11.15
C GLU A 289 -5.08 -9.20 11.34
N ASP A 290 -6.41 -9.33 11.16
CA ASP A 290 -7.10 -10.62 11.29
C ASP A 290 -6.55 -11.67 10.31
N SER A 291 -6.28 -11.26 9.06
CA SER A 291 -5.69 -12.14 8.05
C SER A 291 -4.26 -12.54 8.43
N TYR A 292 -3.49 -11.62 8.99
CA TYR A 292 -2.14 -11.89 9.48
C TYR A 292 -2.12 -12.91 10.60
N GLN A 293 -2.96 -12.73 11.61
CA GLN A 293 -3.06 -13.68 12.73
C GLN A 293 -3.55 -15.06 12.26
N MET A 294 -4.46 -15.09 11.29
CA MET A 294 -4.91 -16.36 10.67
C MET A 294 -3.75 -17.07 9.96
N VAL A 295 -2.95 -16.36 9.18
CA VAL A 295 -1.77 -16.93 8.53
C VAL A 295 -0.78 -17.46 9.56
N ARG A 296 -0.47 -16.70 10.59
CA ARG A 296 0.43 -17.13 11.69
C ARG A 296 -0.05 -18.43 12.35
N ALA A 297 -1.35 -18.51 12.64
CA ALA A 297 -1.93 -19.70 13.25
C ALA A 297 -1.87 -20.94 12.34
N ASN A 298 -1.97 -20.76 11.02
CA ASN A 298 -1.91 -21.85 10.07
C ASN A 298 -0.51 -22.29 9.68
N TYR A 299 0.49 -21.41 9.80
CA TYR A 299 1.88 -21.68 9.41
C TYR A 299 2.87 -21.37 10.56
N PRO A 300 2.76 -22.04 11.73
CA PRO A 300 3.63 -21.72 12.88
C PRO A 300 5.11 -21.94 12.57
N GLN A 301 5.44 -22.86 11.64
CA GLN A 301 6.81 -23.14 11.21
C GLN A 301 7.46 -21.98 10.47
N ALA A 302 6.67 -21.05 9.90
CA ALA A 302 7.19 -19.88 9.21
C ALA A 302 7.80 -18.84 10.17
N LEU A 303 7.50 -18.94 11.48
CA LEU A 303 8.02 -18.08 12.54
C LEU A 303 7.79 -16.58 12.24
N LEU A 304 6.56 -16.22 11.80
CA LEU A 304 6.21 -14.84 11.53
C LEU A 304 6.26 -14.00 12.82
N GLU A 305 6.63 -12.72 12.69
CA GLU A 305 6.65 -11.75 13.80
C GLU A 305 5.29 -11.73 14.53
N PRO A 306 5.26 -11.87 15.86
CA PRO A 306 4.00 -11.88 16.61
C PRO A 306 3.22 -10.56 16.56
N ASP A 307 3.91 -9.44 16.60
CA ASP A 307 3.30 -8.12 16.52
C ASP A 307 2.98 -7.77 15.06
N PHE A 308 1.73 -7.43 14.78
CA PHE A 308 1.27 -7.14 13.43
C PHE A 308 1.94 -5.90 12.83
N GLU A 309 2.08 -4.82 13.61
CA GLU A 309 2.64 -3.57 13.10
C GLU A 309 4.11 -3.74 12.76
N ARG A 310 4.90 -4.38 13.65
CA ARG A 310 6.30 -4.73 13.39
C ARG A 310 6.44 -5.69 12.22
N GLY A 311 5.57 -6.72 12.17
CA GLY A 311 5.59 -7.70 11.09
C GLY A 311 5.31 -7.10 9.71
N MET A 312 4.50 -6.05 9.63
CA MET A 312 4.20 -5.37 8.37
C MET A 312 5.19 -4.25 8.03
N SER A 313 5.93 -3.76 9.01
CA SER A 313 7.04 -2.83 8.79
C SER A 313 8.33 -3.55 8.36
N ASP A 314 8.49 -4.83 8.70
CA ASP A 314 9.55 -5.71 8.20
C ASP A 314 9.14 -6.31 6.84
N LEU A 315 9.75 -5.84 5.76
CA LEU A 315 9.40 -6.29 4.41
C LEU A 315 9.64 -7.78 4.18
N HIS A 316 10.66 -8.38 4.80
CA HIS A 316 10.92 -9.81 4.68
C HIS A 316 9.76 -10.63 5.28
N ASN A 317 9.32 -10.24 6.47
CA ASN A 317 8.18 -10.85 7.13
C ASN A 317 6.87 -10.58 6.37
N ALA A 318 6.67 -9.37 5.87
CA ALA A 318 5.47 -8.98 5.15
C ALA A 318 5.29 -9.75 3.84
N VAL A 319 6.36 -9.90 3.05
CA VAL A 319 6.34 -10.69 1.81
C VAL A 319 6.14 -12.17 2.11
N LEU A 320 6.82 -12.71 3.13
CA LEU A 320 6.63 -14.10 3.57
C LEU A 320 5.17 -14.37 3.95
N ALA A 321 4.57 -13.50 4.77
CA ALA A 321 3.16 -13.62 5.16
C ALA A 321 2.22 -13.63 3.95
N SER A 322 2.52 -12.84 2.92
CA SER A 322 1.73 -12.76 1.69
C SER A 322 1.78 -14.05 0.88
N VAL A 323 2.94 -14.67 0.75
CA VAL A 323 3.09 -15.97 0.09
C VAL A 323 2.24 -17.03 0.80
N LEU A 324 2.26 -17.03 2.13
CA LEU A 324 1.49 -17.97 2.95
C LEU A 324 -0.03 -17.72 2.86
N LEU A 325 -0.46 -16.44 2.79
CA LEU A 325 -1.87 -16.11 2.60
C LEU A 325 -2.39 -16.64 1.26
N LEU A 326 -1.62 -16.48 0.18
CA LEU A 326 -2.01 -17.00 -1.13
C LEU A 326 -2.22 -18.52 -1.10
N ASP A 327 -1.37 -19.29 -0.41
CA ASP A 327 -1.57 -20.74 -0.23
C ASP A 327 -2.83 -21.04 0.61
N LEU A 328 -3.05 -20.27 1.66
CA LEU A 328 -4.24 -20.43 2.51
C LEU A 328 -5.55 -20.13 1.75
N GLU A 329 -5.54 -19.16 0.86
CA GLU A 329 -6.69 -18.84 -0.01
C GLU A 329 -7.07 -20.00 -0.92
N LEU A 330 -6.10 -20.76 -1.41
CA LEU A 330 -6.35 -21.93 -2.24
C LEU A 330 -7.14 -23.02 -1.53
N THR A 331 -7.09 -23.09 -0.19
CA THR A 331 -7.89 -24.06 0.59
C THR A 331 -9.39 -23.81 0.49
N GLN A 332 -9.80 -22.62 0.06
CA GLN A 332 -11.22 -22.28 -0.13
C GLN A 332 -11.78 -22.82 -1.45
N LEU A 333 -10.91 -23.26 -2.37
CA LEU A 333 -11.31 -23.86 -3.64
C LEU A 333 -11.73 -25.33 -3.45
N PRO A 334 -12.85 -25.75 -4.05
CA PRO A 334 -13.12 -27.17 -4.22
C PRO A 334 -12.00 -27.84 -5.02
N ARG A 335 -11.64 -29.09 -4.68
CA ARG A 335 -10.51 -29.80 -5.30
C ARG A 335 -10.57 -29.83 -6.84
N ASN A 336 -11.77 -30.07 -7.40
CA ASN A 336 -11.98 -30.08 -8.85
C ASN A 336 -11.80 -28.71 -9.50
N THR A 337 -12.12 -27.63 -8.77
CA THR A 337 -11.90 -26.25 -9.24
C THR A 337 -10.43 -25.88 -9.14
N LEU A 338 -9.76 -26.27 -8.06
CA LEU A 338 -8.31 -26.07 -7.89
C LEU A 338 -7.52 -26.72 -9.05
N ALA A 339 -7.84 -27.97 -9.40
CA ALA A 339 -7.19 -28.65 -10.52
C ALA A 339 -7.33 -27.85 -11.83
N ARG A 340 -8.53 -27.35 -12.14
CA ARG A 340 -8.77 -26.54 -13.36
C ARG A 340 -8.01 -25.20 -13.35
N PHE A 341 -7.84 -24.58 -12.19
CA PHE A 341 -7.11 -23.31 -12.10
C PHE A 341 -5.61 -23.51 -12.20
N THR A 342 -5.05 -24.62 -11.69
CA THR A 342 -3.62 -24.92 -11.84
C THR A 342 -3.23 -25.19 -13.29
N ASP A 343 -4.16 -25.64 -14.13
CA ASP A 343 -3.92 -25.85 -15.57
C ASP A 343 -3.95 -24.54 -16.39
N SER A 344 -4.42 -23.42 -15.79
CA SER A 344 -4.50 -22.10 -16.43
C SER A 344 -3.85 -21.04 -15.56
N SER A 345 -2.61 -20.69 -15.88
CA SER A 345 -1.84 -19.66 -15.14
C SER A 345 -2.59 -18.31 -15.02
N GLN A 346 -3.34 -17.95 -16.05
CA GLN A 346 -4.13 -16.70 -16.04
C GLN A 346 -5.35 -16.78 -15.11
N GLN A 347 -6.09 -17.88 -15.10
CA GLN A 347 -7.25 -18.08 -14.21
C GLN A 347 -6.79 -18.22 -12.77
N PHE A 348 -5.70 -18.93 -12.54
CA PHE A 348 -5.07 -19.07 -11.24
C PHE A 348 -4.68 -17.70 -10.65
N ALA A 349 -3.95 -16.90 -11.41
CA ALA A 349 -3.56 -15.54 -11.01
C ALA A 349 -4.77 -14.64 -10.76
N ALA A 350 -5.81 -14.72 -11.60
CA ALA A 350 -7.03 -13.93 -11.41
C ALA A 350 -7.81 -14.35 -10.14
N PHE A 351 -7.82 -15.66 -9.82
CA PHE A 351 -8.44 -16.16 -8.60
C PHE A 351 -7.72 -15.65 -7.35
N LEU A 352 -6.40 -15.83 -7.27
CA LEU A 352 -5.59 -15.36 -6.16
C LEU A 352 -5.74 -13.84 -5.97
N ALA A 353 -5.71 -13.08 -7.06
CA ALA A 353 -5.93 -11.64 -7.01
C ALA A 353 -7.33 -11.26 -6.49
N ALA A 354 -8.36 -11.94 -6.97
CA ALA A 354 -9.73 -11.69 -6.52
C ALA A 354 -9.94 -12.11 -5.06
N GLY A 355 -9.32 -13.22 -4.63
CA GLY A 355 -9.36 -13.73 -3.27
C GLY A 355 -8.68 -12.79 -2.29
N TYR A 356 -7.51 -12.31 -2.64
CA TYR A 356 -6.75 -11.36 -1.83
C TYR A 356 -7.50 -10.05 -1.58
N ASN A 357 -8.10 -9.49 -2.62
CA ASN A 357 -8.90 -8.26 -2.50
C ASN A 357 -10.25 -8.49 -1.78
N ARG A 358 -10.74 -9.73 -1.77
CA ARG A 358 -12.03 -10.08 -1.22
C ARG A 358 -11.99 -11.50 -0.63
N ASN A 359 -12.91 -11.81 0.27
CA ASN A 359 -13.05 -13.17 0.81
C ASN A 359 -13.09 -14.23 -0.31
N PRO A 360 -12.11 -15.18 -0.37
CA PRO A 360 -12.00 -16.18 -1.43
C PRO A 360 -13.26 -17.03 -1.59
N ALA A 361 -13.98 -17.37 -0.50
CA ALA A 361 -15.23 -18.14 -0.56
C ALA A 361 -16.32 -17.42 -1.36
N ARG A 362 -16.39 -16.09 -1.27
CA ARG A 362 -17.33 -15.29 -2.09
C ARG A 362 -16.92 -15.24 -3.57
N VAL A 363 -15.62 -15.25 -3.83
CA VAL A 363 -15.09 -15.33 -5.20
C VAL A 363 -15.46 -16.69 -5.82
N VAL A 364 -15.30 -17.79 -5.08
CA VAL A 364 -15.72 -19.14 -5.47
C VAL A 364 -17.22 -19.20 -5.76
N GLN A 365 -18.07 -18.68 -4.87
CA GLN A 365 -19.52 -18.61 -5.10
C GLN A 365 -19.87 -17.83 -6.38
N THR A 366 -19.19 -16.71 -6.61
CA THR A 366 -19.40 -15.92 -7.83
C THR A 366 -19.00 -16.71 -9.07
N TYR A 367 -17.86 -17.39 -9.04
CA TYR A 367 -17.39 -18.23 -10.13
C TYR A 367 -18.36 -19.36 -10.44
N HIS A 368 -18.82 -20.11 -9.44
CA HIS A 368 -19.80 -21.18 -9.63
C HIS A 368 -21.10 -20.72 -10.28
N ARG A 369 -21.55 -19.51 -9.96
CA ARG A 369 -22.78 -18.94 -10.52
C ARG A 369 -22.63 -18.39 -11.93
N THR A 370 -21.47 -17.80 -12.24
CA THR A 370 -21.26 -17.00 -13.45
C THR A 370 -20.22 -17.59 -14.42
N HIS A 371 -19.51 -18.63 -13.99
CA HIS A 371 -18.33 -19.20 -14.66
C HIS A 371 -17.24 -18.15 -15.00
N SER A 372 -17.23 -17.04 -14.25
CA SER A 372 -16.29 -15.95 -14.41
C SER A 372 -15.90 -15.35 -13.05
N LEU A 373 -14.62 -15.03 -12.87
CA LEU A 373 -14.10 -14.36 -11.67
C LEU A 373 -14.45 -12.86 -11.66
N THR A 374 -14.73 -12.28 -12.83
CA THR A 374 -15.00 -10.86 -13.04
C THR A 374 -16.36 -10.60 -13.68
N GLY A 375 -17.14 -11.64 -14.00
CA GLY A 375 -18.44 -11.55 -14.65
C GLY A 375 -19.61 -11.26 -13.71
N GLY A 376 -20.76 -10.98 -14.30
CA GLY A 376 -22.03 -10.82 -13.60
C GLY A 376 -21.99 -9.76 -12.49
N ASN A 377 -22.53 -10.11 -11.32
CA ASN A 377 -22.64 -9.23 -10.16
C ASN A 377 -21.37 -9.18 -9.29
N ALA A 378 -20.17 -9.51 -9.82
CA ALA A 378 -18.93 -9.28 -9.09
C ALA A 378 -18.80 -7.77 -8.78
N PRO A 379 -18.42 -7.38 -7.54
CA PRO A 379 -18.27 -5.98 -7.17
C PRO A 379 -17.30 -5.25 -8.12
N TYR A 380 -17.60 -3.99 -8.37
CA TYR A 380 -16.75 -3.15 -9.22
C TYR A 380 -15.29 -3.14 -8.77
N GLN A 381 -15.06 -3.05 -7.46
CA GLN A 381 -13.72 -3.05 -6.86
C GLN A 381 -12.94 -4.34 -7.18
N SER A 382 -13.56 -5.51 -7.03
CA SER A 382 -12.91 -6.79 -7.38
C SER A 382 -12.60 -6.89 -8.87
N LYS A 383 -13.50 -6.41 -9.74
CA LYS A 383 -13.27 -6.35 -11.19
C LYS A 383 -12.08 -5.44 -11.53
N MET A 384 -12.02 -4.27 -10.88
CA MET A 384 -10.93 -3.31 -11.06
C MET A 384 -9.60 -3.90 -10.59
N TYR A 385 -9.58 -4.52 -9.42
CA TYR A 385 -8.38 -5.12 -8.85
C TYR A 385 -7.80 -6.21 -9.77
N VAL A 386 -8.63 -7.16 -10.24
CA VAL A 386 -8.19 -8.20 -11.19
C VAL A 386 -7.69 -7.59 -12.49
N ARG A 387 -8.33 -6.52 -12.98
CA ARG A 387 -7.87 -5.80 -14.18
C ARG A 387 -6.51 -5.15 -13.98
N ILE A 388 -6.30 -4.46 -12.85
CA ILE A 388 -5.00 -3.86 -12.50
C ILE A 388 -3.94 -4.93 -12.44
N GLN A 389 -4.18 -6.00 -11.68
CA GLN A 389 -3.25 -7.12 -11.53
C GLN A 389 -2.88 -7.77 -12.87
N SER A 390 -3.86 -7.94 -13.77
CA SER A 390 -3.61 -8.44 -15.14
C SER A 390 -2.74 -7.48 -15.95
N SER A 391 -2.98 -6.17 -15.83
CA SER A 391 -2.20 -5.15 -16.52
C SER A 391 -0.78 -5.05 -15.99
N VAL A 392 -0.61 -5.13 -14.66
CA VAL A 392 0.71 -5.24 -13.99
C VAL A 392 1.46 -6.47 -14.54
N GLY A 393 0.79 -7.64 -14.59
CA GLY A 393 1.40 -8.86 -15.12
C GLY A 393 1.88 -8.72 -16.56
N LYS A 394 1.08 -8.10 -17.44
CA LYS A 394 1.46 -7.85 -18.85
C LYS A 394 2.69 -6.92 -18.95
N PHE A 395 2.70 -5.85 -18.15
CA PHE A 395 3.84 -4.93 -18.10
C PHE A 395 5.11 -5.63 -17.62
N LEU A 396 5.02 -6.39 -16.53
CA LEU A 396 6.17 -7.10 -15.95
C LEU A 396 6.72 -8.17 -16.87
N ASN A 397 5.85 -8.87 -17.61
CA ASN A 397 6.30 -9.81 -18.63
C ASN A 397 7.06 -9.11 -19.75
N LYS A 398 6.51 -8.00 -20.28
CA LYS A 398 7.10 -7.21 -21.37
C LYS A 398 8.45 -6.61 -20.97
N GLU A 399 8.53 -5.96 -19.82
CA GLU A 399 9.71 -5.15 -19.42
C GLU A 399 10.77 -5.97 -18.65
N TYR A 400 10.36 -7.01 -17.91
CA TYR A 400 11.24 -7.75 -16.99
C TYR A 400 11.23 -9.26 -17.18
N GLY A 401 10.49 -9.80 -18.16
CA GLY A 401 10.41 -11.24 -18.42
C GLY A 401 9.77 -12.06 -17.30
N ILE A 402 8.90 -11.47 -16.50
CA ILE A 402 8.20 -12.12 -15.39
C ILE A 402 6.89 -12.71 -15.90
N ILE A 403 6.84 -14.05 -15.99
CA ILE A 403 5.69 -14.82 -16.52
C ILE A 403 4.77 -15.31 -15.40
#